data_28dbef5ed7eb549f4f107bf04926544a
#
_entry.id   28dbef5ed7eb549f4f107bf04926544a
#
_cell.length_a   1.000
_cell.length_b   1.000
_cell.length_c   1.000
_cell.angle_alpha   90.00
_cell.angle_beta   90.00
_cell.angle_gamma   90.00
#
_symmetry.space_group_name_H-M   'P 1'
#
loop_
_entity.id
_entity.type
_entity.pdbx_description
1 polymer ?
#
loop_
_entity_poly.entity_id
_entity_poly.type
_entity_poly.pdbx_seq_one_letter_code
_entity_poly.pdbx_strand_id
1 'polypeptide(L)'
;MRPWPEKLRQVLRHLAAARYYLPVELKPGQFPESEAQYQQFLHHTEFALALEELEGLGDENTGHAEEELFWSELALAAECMGLAEHSTRYWEKIKGLPK
;
A
#
# COMPACT_ATOMS: atom_id res chain seq x y z
N MET A 1 -13.08 24.10 7.98
CA MET A 1 -12.25 23.12 7.28
C MET A 1 -13.14 22.20 6.45
N ARG A 2 -12.90 22.16 5.17
CA ARG A 2 -13.69 21.29 4.31
C ARG A 2 -13.24 19.84 4.49
N PRO A 3 -14.15 18.90 4.60
CA PRO A 3 -13.74 17.49 4.60
C PRO A 3 -13.14 17.14 3.23
N TRP A 4 -12.20 16.19 3.25
CA TRP A 4 -11.63 15.70 2.00
C TRP A 4 -12.72 15.04 1.16
N PRO A 5 -12.61 15.08 -0.18
CA PRO A 5 -13.51 14.32 -1.03
C PRO A 5 -13.58 12.86 -0.61
N GLU A 6 -14.74 12.25 -0.78
CA GLU A 6 -14.97 10.86 -0.39
C GLU A 6 -13.92 9.93 -1.00
N LYS A 7 -13.59 10.16 -2.28
CA LYS A 7 -12.62 9.34 -2.98
C LYS A 7 -11.25 9.35 -2.30
N LEU A 8 -10.79 10.53 -1.85
CA LEU A 8 -9.49 10.63 -1.17
C LEU A 8 -9.52 9.98 0.20
N ARG A 9 -10.66 10.07 0.89
CA ARG A 9 -10.80 9.39 2.18
C ARG A 9 -10.76 7.88 2.00
N GLN A 10 -11.33 7.36 0.92
CA GLN A 10 -11.27 5.94 0.62
C GLN A 10 -9.84 5.50 0.30
N VAL A 11 -9.11 6.30 -0.48
CA VAL A 11 -7.71 6.01 -0.77
C VAL A 11 -6.92 5.92 0.53
N LEU A 12 -7.06 6.90 1.40
CA LEU A 12 -6.33 6.91 2.65
C LEU A 12 -6.68 5.71 3.52
N ARG A 13 -7.96 5.33 3.55
CA ARG A 13 -8.41 4.16 4.32
C ARG A 13 -7.73 2.88 3.81
N HIS A 14 -7.69 2.69 2.48
CA HIS A 14 -7.07 1.49 1.91
C HIS A 14 -5.57 1.48 2.14
N LEU A 15 -4.90 2.64 2.02
CA LEU A 15 -3.47 2.71 2.30
C LEU A 15 -3.17 2.37 3.76
N ALA A 16 -3.98 2.91 4.68
CA ALA A 16 -3.81 2.62 6.10
C ALA A 16 -4.06 1.15 6.41
N ALA A 17 -5.07 0.55 5.77
CA ALA A 17 -5.36 -0.87 5.94
C ALA A 17 -4.21 -1.72 5.42
N ALA A 18 -3.66 -1.37 4.26
CA ALA A 18 -2.53 -2.09 3.70
C ALA A 18 -1.34 -2.04 4.68
N ARG A 19 -1.03 -0.87 5.21
CA ARG A 19 0.05 -0.75 6.20
C ARG A 19 -0.21 -1.62 7.43
N TYR A 20 -1.47 -1.68 7.86
CA TYR A 20 -1.87 -2.51 9.01
C TYR A 20 -1.58 -3.98 8.76
N TYR A 21 -1.72 -4.46 7.52
CA TYR A 21 -1.49 -5.86 7.19
C TYR A 21 -0.02 -6.21 6.98
N LEU A 22 0.89 -5.24 7.00
CA LEU A 22 2.32 -5.53 7.01
C LEU A 22 2.75 -5.92 8.42
N PRO A 23 3.85 -6.68 8.55
CA PRO A 23 4.35 -7.03 9.88
C PRO A 23 4.66 -5.79 10.72
N VAL A 24 4.48 -5.91 12.03
CA VAL A 24 4.80 -4.82 12.96
C VAL A 24 6.28 -4.46 12.86
N GLU A 25 7.14 -5.49 12.82
CA GLU A 25 8.56 -5.30 12.60
C GLU A 25 8.87 -5.58 11.15
N LEU A 26 9.23 -4.54 10.42
CA LEU A 26 9.60 -4.69 9.02
C LEU A 26 11.03 -5.17 8.92
N LYS A 27 11.28 -6.08 7.98
CA LYS A 27 12.65 -6.53 7.72
C LYS A 27 13.46 -5.35 7.18
N PRO A 28 14.73 -5.21 7.61
CA PRO A 28 15.57 -4.20 7.00
C PRO A 28 15.75 -4.54 5.54
N GLY A 29 15.25 -3.68 4.68
CA GLY A 29 15.30 -3.90 3.25
C GLY A 29 16.39 -3.09 2.60
N GLN A 30 16.33 -3.06 1.28
CA GLN A 30 17.25 -2.27 0.47
C GLN A 30 17.08 -0.77 0.74
N PHE A 31 15.89 -0.39 1.19
CA PHE A 31 15.56 1.01 1.48
C PHE A 31 15.04 1.10 2.91
N PRO A 32 15.95 1.15 3.91
CA PRO A 32 15.56 1.11 5.32
C PRO A 32 14.70 2.29 5.76
N GLU A 33 14.63 3.33 4.95
CA GLU A 33 13.85 4.52 5.27
C GLU A 33 12.46 4.53 4.62
N SER A 34 12.04 3.46 3.95
CA SER A 34 10.78 3.43 3.22
C SER A 34 9.56 3.69 4.09
N GLU A 35 9.55 3.20 5.34
CA GLU A 35 8.43 3.48 6.23
C GLU A 35 8.31 4.98 6.54
N ALA A 36 9.42 5.62 6.84
CA ALA A 36 9.43 7.06 7.10
C ALA A 36 9.01 7.83 5.85
N GLN A 37 9.47 7.39 4.69
CA GLN A 37 9.12 8.03 3.43
C GLN A 37 7.62 7.89 3.13
N TYR A 38 7.05 6.71 3.40
CA TYR A 38 5.62 6.48 3.25
C TYR A 38 4.82 7.46 4.11
N GLN A 39 5.19 7.60 5.40
CA GLN A 39 4.50 8.52 6.29
C GLN A 39 4.63 9.96 5.81
N GLN A 40 5.79 10.32 5.28
CA GLN A 40 6.02 11.66 4.76
C GLN A 40 5.12 11.94 3.55
N PHE A 41 4.98 10.96 2.66
CA PHE A 41 4.09 11.11 1.50
C PHE A 41 2.63 11.27 1.94
N LEU A 42 2.19 10.54 2.96
CA LEU A 42 0.84 10.71 3.50
C LEU A 42 0.66 12.12 4.08
N HIS A 43 1.66 12.59 4.81
CA HIS A 43 1.60 13.90 5.42
C HIS A 43 1.45 15.01 4.37
N HIS A 44 2.07 14.83 3.21
CA HIS A 44 2.00 15.79 2.11
C HIS A 44 0.91 15.45 1.09
N THR A 45 0.02 14.53 1.39
CA THR A 45 -1.07 14.10 0.52
C THR A 45 -0.61 13.56 -0.84
N GLU A 46 0.60 13.03 -0.90
CA GLU A 46 1.16 12.44 -2.12
C GLU A 46 0.84 10.95 -2.17
N PHE A 47 -0.43 10.64 -2.38
CA PHE A 47 -0.94 9.28 -2.21
C PHE A 47 -0.39 8.27 -3.22
N ALA A 48 -0.14 8.69 -4.46
CA ALA A 48 0.44 7.79 -5.45
C ALA A 48 1.86 7.37 -5.03
N LEU A 49 2.64 8.30 -4.48
CA LEU A 49 3.97 8.00 -4.00
C LEU A 49 3.91 7.13 -2.74
N ALA A 50 2.93 7.39 -1.86
CA ALA A 50 2.73 6.55 -0.69
C ALA A 50 2.39 5.11 -1.09
N LEU A 51 1.56 4.96 -2.13
CA LEU A 51 1.21 3.65 -2.66
C LEU A 51 2.46 2.89 -3.11
N GLU A 52 3.34 3.56 -3.85
CA GLU A 52 4.55 2.93 -4.36
C GLU A 52 5.53 2.57 -3.25
N GLU A 53 5.60 3.38 -2.20
CA GLU A 53 6.43 3.04 -1.05
C GLU A 53 5.91 1.80 -0.32
N LEU A 54 4.58 1.70 -0.17
CA LEU A 54 3.98 0.50 0.41
C LEU A 54 4.23 -0.72 -0.46
N GLU A 55 4.17 -0.56 -1.78
CA GLU A 55 4.49 -1.64 -2.70
C GLU A 55 5.90 -2.16 -2.45
N GLY A 56 6.87 -1.26 -2.33
CA GLY A 56 8.26 -1.64 -2.04
C GLY A 56 8.40 -2.36 -0.71
N LEU A 57 7.72 -1.86 0.32
CA LEU A 57 7.73 -2.50 1.63
C LEU A 57 7.11 -3.89 1.57
N GLY A 58 6.03 -4.04 0.81
CA GLY A 58 5.39 -5.33 0.62
C GLY A 58 6.30 -6.33 -0.06
N ASP A 59 7.01 -5.89 -1.09
CA ASP A 59 7.95 -6.76 -1.81
C ASP A 59 9.10 -7.23 -0.92
N GLU A 60 9.54 -6.39 0.01
CA GLU A 60 10.63 -6.74 0.92
C GLU A 60 10.17 -7.58 2.11
N ASN A 61 8.87 -7.62 2.38
CA ASN A 61 8.31 -8.31 3.54
C ASN A 61 7.28 -9.36 3.12
N THR A 62 7.63 -10.19 2.13
CA THR A 62 6.75 -11.24 1.63
C THR A 62 6.66 -12.43 2.58
N GLY A 63 5.66 -13.27 2.35
CA GLY A 63 5.52 -14.54 3.07
C GLY A 63 4.80 -14.46 4.39
N HIS A 64 4.24 -13.30 4.76
CA HIS A 64 3.48 -13.19 6.00
C HIS A 64 2.03 -13.62 5.79
N ALA A 65 1.36 -13.95 6.91
CA ALA A 65 0.02 -14.55 6.86
C ALA A 65 -1.03 -13.66 6.19
N GLU A 66 -0.85 -12.35 6.25
CA GLU A 66 -1.83 -11.40 5.74
C GLU A 66 -1.42 -10.76 4.42
N GLU A 67 -0.51 -11.41 3.69
CA GLU A 67 0.00 -10.85 2.43
C GLU A 67 -1.11 -10.65 1.40
N GLU A 68 -2.04 -11.59 1.30
CA GLU A 68 -3.16 -11.45 0.37
C GLU A 68 -3.99 -10.21 0.69
N LEU A 69 -4.28 -9.99 1.96
CA LEU A 69 -5.06 -8.83 2.41
C LEU A 69 -4.31 -7.53 2.12
N PHE A 70 -3.01 -7.53 2.34
CA PHE A 70 -2.17 -6.37 2.05
C PHE A 70 -2.29 -5.98 0.58
N TRP A 71 -2.05 -6.94 -0.33
CA TRP A 71 -2.10 -6.62 -1.76
C TRP A 71 -3.50 -6.25 -2.22
N SER A 72 -4.55 -6.85 -1.62
CA SER A 72 -5.93 -6.51 -1.95
C SER A 72 -6.22 -5.04 -1.61
N GLU A 73 -5.82 -4.60 -0.42
CA GLU A 73 -6.05 -3.21 -0.02
C GLU A 73 -5.25 -2.26 -0.89
N LEU A 74 -4.02 -2.63 -1.24
CA LEU A 74 -3.20 -1.81 -2.10
C LEU A 74 -3.82 -1.67 -3.49
N ALA A 75 -4.36 -2.78 -4.02
CA ALA A 75 -5.05 -2.77 -5.31
C ALA A 75 -6.29 -1.86 -5.27
N LEU A 76 -7.06 -1.93 -4.20
CA LEU A 76 -8.24 -1.09 -4.06
C LEU A 76 -7.87 0.39 -3.98
N ALA A 77 -6.79 0.71 -3.29
CA ALA A 77 -6.29 2.09 -3.25
C ALA A 77 -5.93 2.57 -4.65
N ALA A 78 -5.23 1.73 -5.42
CA ALA A 78 -4.86 2.07 -6.79
C ALA A 78 -6.09 2.30 -7.66
N GLU A 79 -7.12 1.44 -7.51
CA GLU A 79 -8.36 1.60 -8.28
C GLU A 79 -9.05 2.91 -7.93
N CYS A 80 -9.09 3.28 -6.66
CA CYS A 80 -9.68 4.55 -6.24
C CYS A 80 -8.95 5.75 -6.86
N MET A 81 -7.65 5.61 -7.14
CA MET A 81 -6.86 6.67 -7.75
C MET A 81 -6.84 6.62 -9.27
N GLY A 82 -7.51 5.64 -9.87
CA GLY A 82 -7.49 5.47 -11.32
C GLY A 82 -6.17 4.94 -11.86
N LEU A 83 -5.37 4.28 -11.03
CA LEU A 83 -4.07 3.75 -11.43
C LEU A 83 -4.24 2.28 -11.85
N ALA A 84 -4.75 2.08 -13.06
CA ALA A 84 -5.13 0.75 -13.54
C ALA A 84 -3.96 -0.22 -13.62
N GLU A 85 -2.78 0.26 -14.05
CA GLU A 85 -1.61 -0.61 -14.16
C GLU A 85 -1.13 -1.09 -12.80
N HIS A 86 -1.15 -0.19 -11.81
CA HIS A 86 -0.79 -0.56 -10.44
C HIS A 86 -1.77 -1.60 -9.90
N SER A 87 -3.06 -1.34 -10.07
CA SER A 87 -4.10 -2.25 -9.59
C SER A 87 -3.93 -3.64 -10.21
N THR A 88 -3.74 -3.72 -11.52
CA THR A 88 -3.54 -5.00 -12.21
C THR A 88 -2.32 -5.73 -11.65
N ARG A 89 -1.23 -5.02 -11.45
CA ARG A 89 0.01 -5.60 -10.92
C ARG A 89 -0.23 -6.21 -9.53
N TYR A 90 -0.98 -5.52 -8.68
CA TYR A 90 -1.22 -6.01 -7.33
C TYR A 90 -2.15 -7.21 -7.30
N TRP A 91 -3.18 -7.21 -8.13
CA TRP A 91 -4.05 -8.39 -8.24
C TRP A 91 -3.30 -9.60 -8.76
N GLU A 92 -2.35 -9.40 -9.65
CA GLU A 92 -1.52 -10.50 -10.15
C GLU A 92 -0.60 -11.07 -9.07
N LYS A 93 -0.12 -10.24 -8.14
CA LYS A 93 0.66 -10.72 -7.01
C LYS A 93 -0.17 -11.68 -6.14
N ILE A 94 -1.46 -11.37 -5.96
CA ILE A 94 -2.35 -12.23 -5.20
C ILE A 94 -2.49 -13.61 -5.88
N LYS A 95 -2.63 -13.61 -7.20
CA LYS A 95 -2.74 -14.86 -7.95
C LYS A 95 -1.49 -15.75 -7.82
N GLY A 96 -0.34 -15.12 -7.63
CA GLY A 96 0.92 -15.83 -7.49
C GLY A 96 1.23 -16.32 -6.08
N LEU A 97 0.39 -15.98 -5.09
CA LEU A 97 0.65 -16.39 -3.72
C LEU A 97 0.36 -17.88 -3.53
N PRO A 98 1.15 -18.58 -2.70
CA PRO A 98 0.88 -19.97 -2.38
C PRO A 98 -0.46 -20.09 -1.67
N LYS A 99 -1.20 -21.13 -2.01
CA LYS A 99 -2.47 -21.41 -1.35
C LYS A 99 -2.27 -22.36 -0.19
#